data_6324d61a9468028b6ed673fdff8066c8
#
_entry.id   6324d61a9468028b6ed673fdff8066c8
#
_cell.length_a   1.000
_cell.length_b   1.000
_cell.length_c   1.000
_cell.angle_alpha   90.00
_cell.angle_beta   90.00
_cell.angle_gamma   90.00
#
_symmetry.space_group_name_H-M   'P 1'
#
loop_
_entity.id
_entity.type
_entity.pdbx_description
1 polymer ?
#
loop_
_entity_poly.entity_id
_entity_poly.type
_entity_poly.pdbx_seq_one_letter_code
_entity_poly.pdbx_strand_id
1 'polypeptide(L)'
;MKRKLIAASVAVVLLVCTLGVSAMAINYNFSFTLTPNGDSEFTDPGYKGDWEPRCYITSESGSVLTQHLQHKFRVREADTYDYASEPSDMLTRAVTKLTLEYLDEYADEFDLGNWDQYGFRLACSLHEEGEDADQFTLNGRWNP
;
A
#
# COMPACT_ATOMS: atom_id res chain seq x y z
N MET A 1 10.27 -46.92 -23.61
CA MET A 1 10.85 -45.59 -23.70
C MET A 1 9.79 -44.46 -23.85
N LYS A 2 8.82 -44.57 -24.75
CA LYS A 2 7.80 -43.49 -24.98
C LYS A 2 7.01 -43.06 -23.72
N ARG A 3 6.65 -43.98 -22.81
CA ARG A 3 5.91 -43.64 -21.57
C ARG A 3 6.72 -42.84 -20.57
N LYS A 4 8.05 -42.99 -20.50
CA LYS A 4 8.94 -42.24 -19.63
C LYS A 4 9.15 -40.80 -20.15
N LEU A 5 9.12 -40.59 -21.44
CA LEU A 5 9.22 -39.28 -22.08
C LEU A 5 7.95 -38.43 -21.84
N ILE A 6 6.78 -39.08 -21.92
CA ILE A 6 5.48 -38.41 -21.64
C ILE A 6 5.40 -38.00 -20.17
N ALA A 7 5.83 -38.86 -19.25
CA ALA A 7 5.82 -38.50 -17.81
C ALA A 7 6.79 -37.35 -17.49
N ALA A 8 7.95 -37.29 -18.13
CA ALA A 8 8.89 -36.20 -17.94
C ALA A 8 8.37 -34.87 -18.52
N SER A 9 7.71 -34.89 -19.69
CA SER A 9 7.14 -33.68 -20.28
C SER A 9 5.97 -33.14 -19.47
N VAL A 10 5.13 -33.98 -18.91
CA VAL A 10 4.01 -33.57 -18.01
C VAL A 10 4.56 -32.97 -16.70
N ALA A 11 5.62 -33.56 -16.14
CA ALA A 11 6.25 -33.02 -14.93
C ALA A 11 6.89 -31.64 -15.17
N VAL A 12 7.50 -31.41 -16.32
CA VAL A 12 8.07 -30.10 -16.68
C VAL A 12 6.97 -29.05 -16.88
N VAL A 13 5.87 -29.41 -17.55
CA VAL A 13 4.74 -28.49 -17.72
C VAL A 13 4.09 -28.15 -16.38
N LEU A 14 3.91 -29.12 -15.49
CA LEU A 14 3.42 -28.86 -14.14
C LEU A 14 4.38 -28.00 -13.33
N LEU A 15 5.69 -28.20 -13.45
CA LEU A 15 6.69 -27.37 -12.75
C LEU A 15 6.71 -25.94 -13.27
N VAL A 16 6.53 -25.73 -14.56
CA VAL A 16 6.42 -24.38 -15.15
C VAL A 16 5.12 -23.69 -14.76
N CYS A 17 4.01 -24.43 -14.62
CA CYS A 17 2.74 -23.88 -14.12
C CYS A 17 2.77 -23.57 -12.62
N THR A 18 3.61 -24.24 -11.82
CA THR A 18 3.79 -23.94 -10.40
C THR A 18 4.85 -22.87 -10.11
N LEU A 19 5.66 -22.50 -11.09
CA LEU A 19 6.39 -21.22 -11.06
C LEU A 19 5.37 -20.12 -11.35
N GLY A 20 4.34 -20.07 -10.48
CA GLY A 20 3.33 -19.07 -10.50
C GLY A 20 4.01 -17.73 -10.62
N VAL A 21 3.54 -16.94 -11.54
CA VAL A 21 3.89 -15.52 -11.66
C VAL A 21 3.81 -14.97 -10.25
N SER A 22 4.95 -14.81 -9.60
CA SER A 22 5.02 -14.06 -8.36
C SER A 22 4.45 -12.71 -8.77
N ALA A 23 3.25 -12.39 -8.33
CA ALA A 23 2.70 -11.06 -8.50
C ALA A 23 3.81 -10.14 -7.98
N MET A 24 4.49 -9.45 -8.89
CA MET A 24 5.57 -8.56 -8.49
C MET A 24 4.88 -7.41 -7.78
N ALA A 25 4.94 -7.43 -6.47
CA ALA A 25 4.46 -6.34 -5.64
C ALA A 25 5.10 -5.05 -6.15
N ILE A 26 4.29 -4.21 -6.80
CA ILE A 26 4.76 -2.94 -7.35
C ILE A 26 4.87 -1.98 -6.17
N ASN A 27 6.08 -1.57 -5.83
CA ASN A 27 6.31 -0.59 -4.79
C ASN A 27 6.34 0.82 -5.40
N TYR A 28 5.54 1.70 -4.85
CA TYR A 28 5.51 3.13 -5.18
C TYR A 28 6.21 3.91 -4.08
N ASN A 29 7.11 4.82 -4.45
CA ASN A 29 7.72 5.73 -3.49
C ASN A 29 6.79 6.89 -3.20
N PHE A 30 6.85 7.41 -1.97
CA PHE A 30 6.16 8.63 -1.60
C PHE A 30 7.08 9.59 -0.82
N SER A 31 6.72 10.86 -0.87
CA SER A 31 7.31 11.92 -0.07
C SER A 31 6.19 12.90 0.29
N PHE A 32 5.83 12.96 1.56
CA PHE A 32 4.85 13.89 2.07
C PHE A 32 5.52 15.03 2.81
N THR A 33 5.05 16.25 2.60
CA THR A 33 5.39 17.41 3.42
C THR A 33 4.17 17.85 4.18
N LEU A 34 4.03 17.33 5.38
CA LEU A 34 2.84 17.49 6.19
C LEU A 34 2.93 18.77 7.03
N THR A 35 1.85 19.52 7.05
CA THR A 35 1.65 20.66 7.95
C THR A 35 0.64 20.29 9.02
N PRO A 36 0.86 20.69 10.27
CA PRO A 36 -0.07 20.43 11.35
C PRO A 36 -1.46 20.99 11.05
N ASN A 37 -2.48 20.21 11.35
CA ASN A 37 -3.88 20.54 11.07
C ASN A 37 -4.15 20.98 9.62
N GLY A 38 -3.22 20.65 8.71
CA GLY A 38 -3.37 20.85 7.28
C GLY A 38 -4.21 19.75 6.63
N ASP A 39 -4.44 19.93 5.34
CA ASP A 39 -5.09 18.93 4.52
C ASP A 39 -4.22 17.67 4.39
N SER A 40 -4.87 16.54 4.10
CA SER A 40 -4.14 15.30 3.80
C SER A 40 -3.33 15.45 2.53
N GLU A 41 -2.08 15.02 2.57
CA GLU A 41 -1.23 14.85 1.40
C GLU A 41 -1.51 13.51 0.72
N PHE A 42 -1.37 13.47 -0.60
CA PHE A 42 -1.68 12.30 -1.42
C PHE A 42 -0.50 11.92 -2.31
N THR A 43 -0.30 10.63 -2.52
CA THR A 43 0.62 10.12 -3.55
C THR A 43 0.03 10.30 -4.95
N ASP A 44 0.89 10.14 -5.96
CA ASP A 44 0.41 9.76 -7.29
C ASP A 44 -0.33 8.42 -7.21
N PRO A 45 -1.24 8.14 -8.18
CA PRO A 45 -1.94 6.86 -8.21
C PRO A 45 -0.97 5.68 -8.31
N GLY A 46 -1.19 4.68 -7.47
CA GLY A 46 -0.60 3.36 -7.58
C GLY A 46 -1.66 2.36 -7.98
N TYR A 47 -1.29 1.39 -8.78
CA TYR A 47 -2.20 0.34 -9.22
C TYR A 47 -1.88 -0.96 -8.49
N LYS A 48 -2.93 -1.66 -8.12
CA LYS A 48 -2.79 -2.94 -7.45
C LYS A 48 -2.16 -3.97 -8.40
N GLY A 49 -1.19 -4.70 -7.90
CA GLY A 49 -0.45 -5.70 -8.66
C GLY A 49 -0.86 -7.15 -8.36
N ASP A 50 -1.78 -7.35 -7.42
CA ASP A 50 -2.24 -8.65 -6.96
C ASP A 50 -3.67 -8.58 -6.40
N TRP A 51 -4.21 -9.72 -6.05
CA TRP A 51 -5.55 -9.89 -5.49
C TRP A 51 -5.61 -9.71 -3.96
N GLU A 52 -4.48 -9.52 -3.29
CA GLU A 52 -4.43 -9.43 -1.83
C GLU A 52 -5.17 -8.19 -1.32
N PRO A 53 -6.17 -8.32 -0.43
CA PRO A 53 -6.98 -7.18 0.02
C PRO A 53 -6.25 -6.34 1.08
N ARG A 54 -4.97 -6.06 0.85
CA ARG A 54 -4.10 -5.34 1.78
C ARG A 54 -3.16 -4.39 1.05
N CYS A 55 -2.87 -3.29 1.71
CA CYS A 55 -1.84 -2.34 1.34
C CYS A 55 -0.72 -2.38 2.37
N TYR A 56 0.51 -2.34 1.92
CA TYR A 56 1.70 -2.36 2.78
C TYR A 56 2.45 -1.03 2.68
N ILE A 57 2.81 -0.47 3.82
CA ILE A 57 3.48 0.81 3.92
C ILE A 57 4.75 0.65 4.75
N THR A 58 5.85 1.18 4.24
CA THR A 58 7.11 1.35 4.96
C THR A 58 7.47 2.82 4.88
N SER A 59 7.64 3.48 6.01
CA SER A 59 8.01 4.89 6.05
C SER A 59 9.35 5.10 6.76
N GLU A 60 10.06 6.09 6.31
CA GLU A 60 11.29 6.58 6.90
C GLU A 60 11.11 8.05 7.21
N SER A 61 11.51 8.48 8.39
CA SER A 61 11.42 9.87 8.78
C SER A 61 12.54 10.67 8.09
N GLY A 62 12.17 11.67 7.31
CA GLY A 62 13.11 12.66 6.73
C GLY A 62 13.49 13.75 7.73
N SER A 63 12.74 13.91 8.81
CA SER A 63 12.96 14.87 9.90
C SER A 63 12.79 14.16 11.25
N VAL A 64 13.37 14.75 12.28
CA VAL A 64 13.21 14.22 13.64
C VAL A 64 11.77 14.37 14.05
N LEU A 65 11.06 13.23 14.15
CA LEU A 65 9.74 13.18 14.77
C LEU A 65 9.88 13.64 16.22
N THR A 66 9.35 14.79 16.52
CA THR A 66 9.15 15.20 17.92
C THR A 66 8.04 14.35 18.52
N GLN A 67 8.06 14.12 19.81
CA GLN A 67 7.09 13.24 20.50
C GLN A 67 5.62 13.70 20.39
N HIS A 68 5.40 14.85 19.78
CA HIS A 68 4.08 15.48 19.67
C HIS A 68 3.44 15.35 18.29
N LEU A 69 4.19 14.91 17.27
CA LEU A 69 3.66 14.80 15.93
C LEU A 69 3.04 13.42 15.71
N GLN A 70 1.75 13.40 15.56
CA GLN A 70 0.97 12.19 15.25
C GLN A 70 0.51 12.24 13.80
N HIS A 71 0.72 11.17 13.09
CA HIS A 71 0.26 11.02 11.72
C HIS A 71 -0.48 9.71 11.51
N LYS A 72 -1.31 9.66 10.49
CA LYS A 72 -2.01 8.44 10.10
C LYS A 72 -2.08 8.32 8.60
N PHE A 73 -2.11 7.08 8.15
CA PHE A 73 -2.29 6.71 6.76
C PHE A 73 -3.71 6.22 6.50
N ARG A 74 -4.17 6.41 5.27
CA ARG A 74 -5.38 5.83 4.73
C ARG A 74 -5.23 5.63 3.23
N VAL A 75 -5.84 4.59 2.68
CA VAL A 75 -5.93 4.41 1.23
C VAL A 75 -7.23 5.04 0.72
N ARG A 76 -7.14 5.69 -0.45
CA ARG A 76 -8.28 6.25 -1.17
C ARG A 76 -8.25 5.77 -2.61
N GLU A 77 -9.42 5.64 -3.22
CA GLU A 77 -9.53 5.44 -4.65
C GLU A 77 -8.97 6.65 -5.42
N ALA A 78 -8.27 6.39 -6.53
CA ALA A 78 -7.53 7.44 -7.23
C ALA A 78 -8.40 8.48 -7.91
N ASP A 79 -9.55 8.07 -8.43
CA ASP A 79 -10.42 8.91 -9.25
C ASP A 79 -11.48 9.65 -8.43
N THR A 80 -12.11 8.97 -7.48
CA THR A 80 -13.21 9.52 -6.67
C THR A 80 -12.73 10.11 -5.35
N TYR A 81 -11.54 9.73 -4.88
CA TYR A 81 -11.01 10.03 -3.55
C TYR A 81 -11.85 9.44 -2.40
N ASP A 82 -12.72 8.48 -2.70
CA ASP A 82 -13.46 7.76 -1.69
C ASP A 82 -12.53 6.92 -0.80
N TYR A 83 -12.95 6.62 0.40
CA TYR A 83 -12.18 5.81 1.32
C TYR A 83 -12.15 4.37 0.84
N ALA A 84 -10.95 3.86 0.62
CA ALA A 84 -10.73 2.46 0.23
C ALA A 84 -10.20 1.61 1.38
N SER A 85 -9.79 2.23 2.50
CA SER A 85 -9.42 1.52 3.72
C SER A 85 -9.89 2.28 4.97
N GLU A 86 -9.93 1.61 6.10
CA GLU A 86 -9.95 2.31 7.39
C GLU A 86 -8.62 3.05 7.61
N PRO A 87 -8.61 4.11 8.42
CA PRO A 87 -7.36 4.79 8.74
C PRO A 87 -6.48 3.89 9.62
N SER A 88 -5.18 4.06 9.53
CA SER A 88 -4.26 3.47 10.51
C SER A 88 -4.53 4.03 11.91
N ASP A 89 -4.00 3.35 12.91
CA ASP A 89 -3.80 3.97 14.21
C ASP A 89 -2.91 5.21 14.09
N MET A 90 -2.96 6.07 15.10
CA MET A 90 -2.07 7.22 15.21
C MET A 90 -0.63 6.77 15.43
N LEU A 91 0.26 7.22 14.56
CA LEU A 91 1.66 6.86 14.55
C LEU A 91 2.49 8.07 15.01
N THR A 92 3.41 7.82 15.93
CA THR A 92 4.35 8.84 16.45
C THR A 92 5.75 8.68 15.89
N ARG A 93 5.98 7.71 15.03
CA ARG A 93 7.29 7.39 14.44
C ARG A 93 7.12 6.73 13.07
N ALA A 94 8.20 6.71 12.31
CA ALA A 94 8.29 5.93 11.09
C ALA A 94 8.02 4.44 11.36
N VAL A 95 7.39 3.76 10.42
CA VAL A 95 7.01 2.35 10.52
C VAL A 95 7.77 1.52 9.50
N THR A 96 8.33 0.42 9.94
CA THR A 96 9.03 -0.53 9.05
C THR A 96 8.06 -1.41 8.27
N LYS A 97 6.88 -1.63 8.81
CA LYS A 97 5.79 -2.33 8.16
C LYS A 97 4.47 -1.94 8.81
N LEU A 98 3.61 -1.29 8.05
CA LEU A 98 2.22 -1.05 8.38
C LEU A 98 1.37 -1.76 7.34
N THR A 99 0.31 -2.39 7.77
CA THR A 99 -0.67 -3.04 6.89
C THR A 99 -2.01 -2.33 7.08
N LEU A 100 -2.63 -1.93 5.96
CA LEU A 100 -4.01 -1.46 5.93
C LEU A 100 -4.84 -2.46 5.12
N GLU A 101 -6.00 -2.81 5.62
CA GLU A 101 -6.94 -3.67 4.90
C GLU A 101 -7.89 -2.81 4.09
N TYR A 102 -8.19 -3.24 2.87
CA TYR A 102 -9.21 -2.60 2.05
C TYR A 102 -10.59 -2.87 2.62
N LEU A 103 -11.51 -1.95 2.39
CA LEU A 103 -12.92 -2.15 2.74
C LEU A 103 -13.51 -3.32 1.96
N ASP A 104 -14.52 -3.97 2.52
CA ASP A 104 -15.13 -5.18 1.97
C ASP A 104 -15.55 -5.03 0.51
N GLU A 105 -16.05 -3.86 0.12
CA GLU A 105 -16.45 -3.58 -1.26
C GLU A 105 -15.32 -3.71 -2.27
N TYR A 106 -14.09 -3.33 -1.90
CA TYR A 106 -12.91 -3.51 -2.76
C TYR A 106 -12.34 -4.91 -2.64
N ALA A 107 -12.34 -5.48 -1.44
CA ALA A 107 -11.87 -6.84 -1.21
C ALA A 107 -12.69 -7.86 -2.03
N ASP A 108 -14.00 -7.70 -2.07
CA ASP A 108 -14.90 -8.53 -2.87
C ASP A 108 -14.60 -8.43 -4.37
N GLU A 109 -14.31 -7.23 -4.89
CA GLU A 109 -13.93 -7.02 -6.28
C GLU A 109 -12.56 -7.66 -6.60
N PHE A 110 -11.61 -7.63 -5.66
CA PHE A 110 -10.32 -8.27 -5.84
C PHE A 110 -10.45 -9.80 -5.91
N ASP A 111 -11.30 -10.38 -5.09
CA ASP A 111 -11.61 -11.81 -5.13
C ASP A 111 -12.25 -12.24 -6.47
N LEU A 112 -12.98 -11.33 -7.13
CA LEU A 112 -13.52 -11.53 -8.47
C LEU A 112 -12.48 -11.36 -9.59
N GLY A 113 -11.26 -10.95 -9.27
CA GLY A 113 -10.17 -10.73 -10.21
C GLY A 113 -10.15 -9.35 -10.88
N ASN A 114 -10.88 -8.39 -10.35
CA ASN A 114 -11.00 -7.02 -10.89
C ASN A 114 -9.96 -6.05 -10.28
N TRP A 115 -9.00 -6.54 -9.52
CA TRP A 115 -8.03 -5.73 -8.79
C TRP A 115 -7.18 -4.79 -9.69
N ASP A 116 -6.90 -5.17 -10.92
CA ASP A 116 -6.11 -4.40 -11.88
C ASP A 116 -6.86 -3.18 -12.48
N GLN A 117 -8.15 -3.07 -12.21
CA GLN A 117 -8.98 -1.97 -12.67
C GLN A 117 -8.94 -0.76 -11.73
N TYR A 118 -8.47 -0.96 -10.49
CA TYR A 118 -8.46 0.08 -9.47
C TYR A 118 -7.10 0.75 -9.32
N GLY A 119 -7.11 2.07 -9.41
CA GLY A 119 -6.00 2.90 -8.97
C GLY A 119 -6.26 3.41 -7.54
N PHE A 120 -5.23 3.47 -6.73
CA PHE A 120 -5.31 3.93 -5.36
C PHE A 120 -4.30 5.03 -5.09
N ARG A 121 -4.57 5.85 -4.08
CA ARG A 121 -3.65 6.85 -3.53
C ARG A 121 -3.43 6.57 -2.05
N LEU A 122 -2.19 6.64 -1.62
CA LEU A 122 -1.93 6.70 -0.19
C LEU A 122 -2.13 8.14 0.27
N ALA A 123 -2.96 8.32 1.27
CA ALA A 123 -3.16 9.58 1.96
C ALA A 123 -2.43 9.56 3.30
N CYS A 124 -1.81 10.66 3.65
CA CYS A 124 -1.25 10.87 4.97
C CYS A 124 -1.74 12.20 5.53
N SER A 125 -2.11 12.22 6.80
CA SER A 125 -2.48 13.43 7.52
C SER A 125 -1.69 13.51 8.81
N LEU A 126 -1.27 14.73 9.15
CA LEU A 126 -0.66 15.04 10.42
C LEU A 126 -1.73 15.52 11.38
N HIS A 127 -1.70 15.01 12.60
CA HIS A 127 -2.56 15.45 13.67
C HIS A 127 -1.69 15.93 14.83
N GLU A 128 -1.89 17.14 15.27
CA GLU A 128 -1.11 17.73 16.33
C GLU A 128 -1.99 18.28 17.46
N GLU A 129 -1.48 18.12 18.67
CA GLU A 129 -2.01 18.79 19.84
C GLU A 129 -1.09 19.98 20.19
N GLY A 130 -1.28 21.14 19.55
CA GLY A 130 -0.50 22.35 19.85
C GLY A 130 -0.38 23.37 18.70
N GLU A 131 -0.05 24.62 19.03
CA GLU A 131 -0.07 25.74 18.10
C GLU A 131 1.27 25.97 17.32
N ASP A 132 2.35 25.25 17.65
CA ASP A 132 3.73 25.55 17.18
C ASP A 132 4.35 24.37 16.40
N ALA A 133 3.69 23.88 15.36
CA ALA A 133 4.24 22.78 14.62
C ALA A 133 4.97 23.22 13.34
N ASP A 134 6.20 22.77 13.23
CA ASP A 134 6.98 22.82 12.02
C ASP A 134 6.49 21.81 10.98
N GLN A 135 6.74 22.09 9.71
CA GLN A 135 6.51 21.14 8.64
C GLN A 135 7.30 19.85 8.90
N PHE A 136 6.66 18.74 8.63
CA PHE A 136 7.26 17.43 8.78
C PHE A 136 7.33 16.71 7.44
N THR A 137 8.50 16.18 7.10
CA THR A 137 8.69 15.38 5.89
C THR A 137 8.73 13.90 6.24
N LEU A 138 7.88 13.12 5.57
CA LEU A 138 7.80 11.69 5.69
C LEU A 138 7.98 11.03 4.33
N ASN A 139 9.02 10.22 4.20
CA ASN A 139 9.33 9.49 2.98
C ASN A 139 9.08 8.01 3.17
N GLY A 140 8.88 7.30 2.08
CA GLY A 140 8.72 5.86 2.16
C GLY A 140 8.31 5.24 0.84
N ARG A 141 7.81 4.03 0.97
CA ARG A 141 7.25 3.25 -0.12
C ARG A 141 5.98 2.56 0.33
N TRP A 142 5.09 2.36 -0.61
CA TRP A 142 3.86 1.63 -0.37
C TRP A 142 3.56 0.68 -1.54
N ASN A 143 2.81 -0.34 -1.24
CA ASN A 143 2.29 -1.31 -2.20
C ASN A 143 0.78 -1.33 -2.00
N PRO A 144 0.01 -0.84 -2.99
CA PRO A 144 -1.44 -0.88 -2.93
C PRO A 144 -1.99 -2.29 -2.92
#